data_a28bdaf1ef6254af0d779a24e351f9df
#
_entry.id   a28bdaf1ef6254af0d779a24e351f9df
#
_cell.length_a   1.000
_cell.length_b   1.000
_cell.length_c   1.000
_cell.angle_alpha   90.00
_cell.angle_beta   90.00
_cell.angle_gamma   90.00
#
_symmetry.space_group_name_H-M   'P 1'
#
loop_
_entity.id
_entity.type
_entity.pdbx_description
1 polymer ?
#
loop_
_entity_poly.entity_id
_entity_poly.type
_entity_poly.pdbx_seq_one_letter_code
_entity_poly.pdbx_strand_id
1 'polypeptide(L)' 'MRQVVIYPGEDGYYVAEVPSLPGCISQGESKEAALANIKEAIDIYIAALREDNL' A
#
# COMPACT_ATOMS: atom_id res chain seq x y z
N MET A 1 4.38 11.95 -8.54
CA MET A 1 3.29 11.09 -8.05
C MET A 1 3.78 9.68 -7.82
N ARG A 2 3.29 9.06 -6.76
CA ARG A 2 3.63 7.67 -6.49
C ARG A 2 2.83 6.74 -7.39
N GLN A 3 3.48 5.71 -7.83
CA GLN A 3 2.83 4.66 -8.60
C GLN A 3 2.35 3.56 -7.66
N VAL A 4 1.12 3.12 -7.85
CA VAL A 4 0.56 1.99 -7.11
C VAL A 4 0.32 0.86 -8.10
N VAL A 5 0.84 -0.31 -7.78
CA VAL A 5 0.67 -1.51 -8.59
C VAL A 5 -0.33 -2.42 -7.87
N ILE A 6 -1.36 -2.88 -8.58
CA ILE A 6 -2.35 -3.80 -8.03
C ILE A 6 -2.36 -5.05 -8.88
N TYR A 7 -2.26 -6.21 -8.22
CA TYR A 7 -2.25 -7.50 -8.90
C TYR A 7 -2.97 -8.55 -8.06
N PRO A 8 -3.49 -9.61 -8.70
CA PRO A 8 -4.18 -10.66 -7.96
C PRO A 8 -3.20 -11.44 -7.08
N GLY A 9 -3.62 -11.66 -5.83
CA GLY A 9 -2.89 -12.51 -4.91
C GLY A 9 -3.57 -13.87 -4.77
N GLU A 10 -3.39 -14.50 -3.62
CA GLU A 10 -3.98 -15.80 -3.35
C GLU A 10 -5.41 -15.66 -2.84
N ASP A 11 -6.19 -16.72 -3.05
CA ASP A 11 -7.55 -16.85 -2.48
C ASP A 11 -8.50 -15.71 -2.84
N GLY A 12 -8.35 -15.17 -4.05
CA GLY A 12 -9.25 -14.12 -4.51
C GLY A 12 -8.95 -12.74 -3.98
N TYR A 13 -7.87 -12.58 -3.22
CA TYR A 13 -7.45 -11.28 -2.74
C TYR A 13 -6.63 -10.55 -3.80
N TYR A 14 -6.60 -9.24 -3.67
CA TYR A 14 -5.74 -8.39 -4.49
C TYR A 14 -4.66 -7.78 -3.62
N VAL A 15 -3.48 -7.62 -4.19
CA VAL A 15 -2.34 -7.01 -3.50
C VAL A 15 -2.07 -5.65 -4.13
N ALA A 16 -1.83 -4.66 -3.29
CA ALA A 16 -1.43 -3.32 -3.73
C ALA A 16 -0.05 -3.04 -3.17
N GLU A 17 0.79 -2.41 -3.98
CA GLU A 17 2.19 -2.20 -3.63
C GLU A 17 2.65 -0.86 -4.19
N VAL A 18 3.50 -0.17 -3.44
CA VAL A 18 4.11 1.08 -3.88
C VAL A 18 5.60 0.84 -4.08
N PRO A 19 6.05 0.68 -5.34
CA PRO A 19 7.47 0.38 -5.59
C PRO A 19 8.45 1.41 -5.05
N SER A 20 8.05 2.67 -5.00
CA SER A 20 8.93 3.74 -4.52
C SER A 20 9.05 3.79 -3.00
N LEU A 21 8.23 3.02 -2.28
CA LEU A 21 8.26 2.96 -0.82
C LEU A 21 8.48 1.51 -0.40
N PRO A 22 9.74 1.10 -0.20
CA PRO A 22 10.05 -0.30 0.13
C PRO A 22 9.26 -0.79 1.34
N GLY A 23 8.61 -1.94 1.20
CA GLY A 23 7.81 -2.51 2.26
C GLY A 23 6.41 -1.96 2.39
N CYS A 24 6.04 -0.97 1.58
CA CYS A 24 4.68 -0.42 1.61
C CYS A 24 3.78 -1.28 0.72
N ILE A 25 3.10 -2.23 1.35
CA ILE A 25 2.27 -3.20 0.66
C ILE A 25 1.01 -3.44 1.48
N SER A 26 -0.09 -3.70 0.79
CA SER A 26 -1.37 -3.99 1.45
C SER A 26 -2.18 -4.94 0.58
N GLN A 27 -3.33 -5.37 1.06
CA GLN A 27 -4.19 -6.29 0.32
C GLN A 27 -5.64 -6.01 0.65
N GLY A 28 -6.53 -6.55 -0.18
CA GLY A 28 -7.96 -6.40 0.02
C GLY A 28 -8.73 -7.43 -0.77
N GLU A 29 -10.01 -7.58 -0.47
CA GLU A 29 -10.89 -8.55 -1.11
C GLU A 29 -11.27 -8.16 -2.54
N SER A 30 -11.03 -6.92 -2.92
CA SER A 30 -11.28 -6.41 -4.27
C SER A 30 -10.18 -5.41 -4.61
N LYS A 31 -10.16 -4.99 -5.88
CA LYS A 31 -9.21 -3.96 -6.30
C LYS A 31 -9.46 -2.66 -5.55
N GLU A 32 -10.73 -2.30 -5.37
CA GLU A 32 -11.10 -1.10 -4.63
C GLU A 32 -10.66 -1.17 -3.18
N ALA A 33 -10.84 -2.34 -2.55
CA ALA A 33 -10.43 -2.53 -1.17
C ALA A 33 -8.91 -2.46 -1.03
N ALA A 34 -8.18 -3.09 -1.94
CA ALA A 34 -6.72 -3.04 -1.94
C ALA A 34 -6.23 -1.60 -2.13
N LEU A 35 -6.87 -0.85 -3.02
CA LEU A 35 -6.50 0.55 -3.27
C LEU A 35 -6.76 1.40 -2.02
N ALA A 36 -7.90 1.23 -1.38
CA ALA A 36 -8.21 1.98 -0.16
C ALA A 36 -7.20 1.66 0.94
N ASN A 37 -6.86 0.38 1.09
CA ASN A 37 -5.93 -0.06 2.12
C ASN A 37 -4.52 0.44 1.86
N ILE A 38 -4.07 0.49 0.61
CA ILE A 38 -2.72 0.98 0.32
C ILE A 38 -2.62 2.48 0.54
N LYS A 39 -3.68 3.24 0.32
CA LYS A 39 -3.67 4.67 0.61
C LYS A 39 -3.43 4.92 2.10
N GLU A 40 -4.10 4.15 2.95
CA GLU A 40 -3.89 4.24 4.38
C GLU A 40 -2.48 3.81 4.77
N ALA A 41 -1.98 2.75 4.14
CA ALA A 41 -0.61 2.28 4.38
C ALA A 41 0.43 3.34 4.00
N ILE A 42 0.20 4.06 2.91
CA ILE A 42 1.09 5.15 2.48
C ILE A 42 1.13 6.24 3.54
N ASP A 43 -0.03 6.64 4.06
CA ASP A 43 -0.11 7.68 5.07
C ASP A 43 0.65 7.28 6.33
N ILE A 44 0.49 6.04 6.77
CA ILE A 44 1.19 5.52 7.94
C ILE A 44 2.70 5.46 7.69
N TYR A 45 3.08 5.02 6.50
CA TYR A 45 4.49 4.91 6.13
C TYR A 45 5.18 6.27 6.17
N ILE A 46 4.53 7.27 5.59
CA ILE A 46 5.08 8.63 5.55
C ILE A 46 5.12 9.24 6.94
N ALA A 47 4.09 9.01 7.75
CA ALA A 47 4.07 9.50 9.13
C ALA A 47 5.22 8.91 9.93
N ALA A 48 5.50 7.61 9.76
CA ALA A 48 6.62 6.95 10.45
C ALA A 48 7.95 7.55 10.03
N LEU A 49 8.13 7.86 8.73
CA LEU A 49 9.36 8.49 8.26
C LEU A 49 9.56 9.86 8.88
N ARG A 50 8.48 10.64 9.01
CA ARG A 50 8.56 11.96 9.62
C ARG A 50 8.93 11.89 11.08
N GLU A 51 8.36 10.94 11.81
CA GLU A 51 8.67 10.75 13.21
C GLU A 51 10.13 10.37 13.42
N ASP A 52 10.67 9.53 12.53
CA ASP A 52 12.05 9.10 12.62
C ASP A 52 13.05 10.21 12.35
N ASN A 53 12.59 11.30 11.76
CA ASN A 53 13.45 12.43 11.40
C ASN A 53 13.46 13.55 12.46
N LEU A 54 12.83 13.36 13.57
CA LEU A 54 12.81 14.38 14.64
C LEU A 54 14.11 14.49 15.43
#